data_35a5406998492f10c6822fe4271ff05f
#
_entry.id   35a5406998492f10c6822fe4271ff05f
#
_cell.length_a   1.000
_cell.length_b   1.000
_cell.length_c   1.000
_cell.angle_alpha   90.00
_cell.angle_beta   90.00
_cell.angle_gamma   90.00
#
_symmetry.space_group_name_H-M   'P 1'
#
loop_
_entity.id
_entity.type
_entity.pdbx_description
1 polymer ?
#
loop_
_entity_poly.entity_id
_entity_poly.type
_entity_poly.pdbx_seq_one_letter_code
_entity_poly.pdbx_strand_id
1 'polypeptide(L)'
;MLEKTMNRRTMIKGAMAAGAVAGAAGMALPSVRPAAAQDNLQIAFSVPGLNFPFFVHMMNLAEQHAAELGGIDFIPLDGQQNGAPSSTKQTADLEAMIAQGIDGLVISPNDVAALAPAIQSVIDAGIPVVTVDRNVTDVNTLAHVGADNVEGGRLQGRYLIEILPDGGDVYELQGQPGATPAIDRHAGLDEVIAAQDAVKIVVSQTAEFARDKAVTVFESALAGNPEPAAVVCANDDMAFGVAEVAQAQGLSIPIIGFDALPEALIAINDGSMAATVEQFPGGQSTQAIDILVDYLLNDVTPAEHDTYLTPILITKDNLSAAERAVEAGVGGDATPAA
;
A
#
# COMPACT_ATOMS: atom_id res chain seq x y z
N MET A 1 -25.12 -36.34 -1.36
CA MET A 1 -26.07 -35.24 -1.05
C MET A 1 -25.22 -34.16 -0.38
N LEU A 2 -24.86 -33.16 -1.13
CA LEU A 2 -24.09 -32.00 -0.62
C LEU A 2 -25.10 -31.04 0.00
N GLU A 3 -25.12 -30.91 1.32
CA GLU A 3 -25.79 -29.80 1.99
C GLU A 3 -25.12 -28.50 1.59
N LYS A 4 -25.81 -27.72 0.79
CA LYS A 4 -25.44 -26.40 0.39
C LYS A 4 -25.68 -25.51 1.61
N THR A 5 -24.62 -25.20 2.37
CA THR A 5 -24.67 -24.17 3.43
C THR A 5 -25.11 -22.87 2.77
N MET A 6 -26.28 -22.38 3.17
CA MET A 6 -26.84 -21.13 2.69
C MET A 6 -26.01 -19.97 3.26
N ASN A 7 -25.28 -19.28 2.42
CA ASN A 7 -24.53 -18.08 2.77
C ASN A 7 -25.50 -16.95 3.20
N ARG A 8 -25.08 -16.05 4.10
CA ARG A 8 -25.86 -14.88 4.58
C ARG A 8 -26.51 -14.09 3.43
N ARG A 9 -25.84 -13.97 2.27
CA ARG A 9 -26.36 -13.38 1.03
C ARG A 9 -27.69 -14.00 0.56
N THR A 10 -27.88 -15.29 0.71
CA THR A 10 -29.09 -16.00 0.28
C THR A 10 -30.27 -15.75 1.22
N MET A 11 -30.01 -15.47 2.51
CA MET A 11 -31.07 -15.14 3.48
C MET A 11 -31.65 -13.75 3.23
N ILE A 12 -30.83 -12.76 2.85
CA ILE A 12 -31.28 -11.38 2.60
C ILE A 12 -32.18 -11.32 1.36
N LYS A 13 -31.82 -12.04 0.30
CA LYS A 13 -32.66 -12.12 -0.94
C LYS A 13 -33.95 -12.92 -0.74
N GLY A 14 -34.02 -13.87 0.23
CA GLY A 14 -35.19 -14.66 0.54
C GLY A 14 -36.29 -13.94 1.34
N ALA A 15 -35.94 -12.91 2.10
CA ALA A 15 -36.88 -12.17 2.92
C ALA A 15 -37.79 -11.20 2.14
N MET A 16 -37.41 -10.82 0.90
CA MET A 16 -38.22 -9.90 0.06
C MET A 16 -39.30 -10.59 -0.79
N ALA A 17 -39.34 -11.92 -0.89
CA ALA A 17 -40.23 -12.65 -1.79
C ALA A 17 -41.48 -13.26 -1.14
N ALA A 18 -41.67 -13.11 0.16
CA ALA A 18 -42.74 -13.83 0.88
C ALA A 18 -43.89 -12.93 1.40
N GLY A 19 -44.17 -11.82 0.76
CA GLY A 19 -45.19 -10.84 1.24
C GLY A 19 -46.31 -10.53 0.28
N ALA A 20 -47.02 -11.54 -0.30
CA ALA A 20 -48.31 -11.30 -0.94
C ALA A 20 -49.16 -12.58 -0.91
N VAL A 21 -50.16 -12.68 -0.07
CA VAL A 21 -51.56 -13.14 -0.24
C VAL A 21 -52.19 -13.34 1.13
N ALA A 22 -53.17 -12.55 1.50
CA ALA A 22 -54.50 -12.92 1.95
C ALA A 22 -55.24 -11.71 2.52
N GLY A 23 -56.38 -11.37 1.91
CA GLY A 23 -57.24 -10.29 2.30
C GLY A 23 -58.17 -10.63 3.44
N ALA A 24 -58.64 -9.59 4.10
CA ALA A 24 -60.00 -9.25 4.52
C ALA A 24 -59.99 -8.32 5.72
N ALA A 25 -60.59 -7.14 5.52
CA ALA A 25 -61.31 -6.25 6.42
C ALA A 25 -60.90 -6.16 7.90
N GLY A 26 -60.20 -5.07 8.22
CA GLY A 26 -60.02 -4.50 9.54
C GLY A 26 -59.10 -3.32 9.40
N MET A 27 -59.61 -2.07 9.64
CA MET A 27 -58.78 -0.85 9.66
C MET A 27 -57.78 -0.92 10.80
N ALA A 28 -56.63 -1.53 10.51
CA ALA A 28 -55.43 -1.44 11.32
C ALA A 28 -54.52 -0.38 10.67
N LEU A 29 -54.15 0.62 11.43
CA LEU A 29 -53.11 1.58 11.07
C LEU A 29 -51.86 0.79 10.60
N PRO A 30 -51.22 1.18 9.52
CA PRO A 30 -50.01 0.51 9.13
C PRO A 30 -48.98 0.69 10.27
N SER A 31 -48.71 -0.41 10.97
CA SER A 31 -47.53 -0.46 11.82
C SER A 31 -46.30 -0.29 10.88
N VAL A 32 -45.70 0.89 10.89
CA VAL A 32 -44.38 1.10 10.32
C VAL A 32 -43.47 0.13 11.09
N ARG A 33 -43.21 -1.04 10.50
CA ARG A 33 -42.10 -1.85 10.98
C ARG A 33 -40.85 -0.99 10.90
N PRO A 34 -40.10 -0.80 11.99
CA PRO A 34 -38.79 -0.22 11.87
C PRO A 34 -38.03 -1.02 10.80
N ALA A 35 -37.45 -0.35 9.82
CA ALA A 35 -36.50 -0.99 8.92
C ALA A 35 -35.53 -1.75 9.86
N ALA A 36 -35.36 -3.04 9.62
CA ALA A 36 -34.32 -3.80 10.32
C ALA A 36 -33.02 -3.02 10.10
N ALA A 37 -32.38 -2.60 11.18
CA ALA A 37 -31.08 -1.99 11.09
C ALA A 37 -30.22 -2.99 10.30
N GLN A 38 -29.71 -2.58 9.15
CA GLN A 38 -28.81 -3.40 8.37
C GLN A 38 -27.53 -3.46 9.20
N ASP A 39 -27.12 -4.64 9.62
CA ASP A 39 -25.84 -4.78 10.32
C ASP A 39 -24.73 -4.21 9.42
N ASN A 40 -23.83 -3.44 9.99
CA ASN A 40 -22.69 -2.89 9.27
C ASN A 40 -21.83 -4.02 8.67
N LEU A 41 -21.22 -3.75 7.52
CA LEU A 41 -20.24 -4.64 6.93
C LEU A 41 -18.97 -4.65 7.80
N GLN A 42 -18.54 -5.84 8.22
CA GLN A 42 -17.27 -6.01 8.93
C GLN A 42 -16.13 -6.17 7.92
N ILE A 43 -15.35 -5.12 7.72
CA ILE A 43 -14.22 -5.11 6.77
C ILE A 43 -12.91 -5.01 7.55
N ALA A 44 -12.06 -6.05 7.42
CA ALA A 44 -10.71 -6.03 7.95
C ALA A 44 -9.75 -5.41 6.94
N PHE A 45 -8.82 -4.59 7.44
CA PHE A 45 -7.73 -3.99 6.67
C PHE A 45 -6.39 -4.34 7.30
N SER A 46 -5.58 -5.18 6.65
CA SER A 46 -4.32 -5.70 7.18
C SER A 46 -3.11 -5.13 6.46
N VAL A 47 -2.16 -4.61 7.21
CA VAL A 47 -0.88 -4.10 6.72
C VAL A 47 0.30 -4.83 7.36
N PRO A 48 1.50 -4.87 6.73
CA PRO A 48 2.69 -5.50 7.29
C PRO A 48 3.11 -4.95 8.65
N GLY A 49 2.93 -3.64 8.85
CA GLY A 49 3.26 -3.02 10.12
C GLY A 49 3.04 -1.51 10.14
N LEU A 50 2.58 -1.01 11.28
CA LEU A 50 2.40 0.43 11.53
C LEU A 50 3.68 1.12 12.03
N ASN A 51 4.82 0.42 12.03
CA ASN A 51 6.16 1.04 12.15
C ASN A 51 6.61 1.74 10.87
N PHE A 52 5.93 1.52 9.74
CA PHE A 52 6.20 2.20 8.48
C PHE A 52 5.25 3.40 8.31
N PRO A 53 5.75 4.64 8.22
CA PRO A 53 4.92 5.85 8.02
C PRO A 53 3.98 5.75 6.80
N PHE A 54 4.40 5.04 5.76
CA PHE A 54 3.60 4.76 4.58
C PHE A 54 2.29 4.01 4.94
N PHE A 55 2.38 2.91 5.69
CA PHE A 55 1.20 2.13 6.07
C PHE A 55 0.34 2.81 7.15
N VAL A 56 0.93 3.66 7.99
CA VAL A 56 0.14 4.51 8.91
C VAL A 56 -0.79 5.42 8.11
N HIS A 57 -0.26 6.09 7.09
CA HIS A 57 -1.06 6.99 6.24
C HIS A 57 -2.13 6.21 5.47
N MET A 58 -1.76 5.10 4.82
CA MET A 58 -2.69 4.23 4.09
C MET A 58 -3.84 3.75 4.97
N MET A 59 -3.56 3.29 6.19
CA MET A 59 -4.56 2.82 7.15
C MET A 59 -5.50 3.94 7.58
N ASN A 60 -4.96 5.13 7.89
CA ASN A 60 -5.75 6.27 8.32
C ASN A 60 -6.73 6.73 7.24
N LEU A 61 -6.29 6.79 5.97
CA LEU A 61 -7.17 7.17 4.87
C LEU A 61 -8.19 6.08 4.55
N ALA A 62 -7.82 4.79 4.68
CA ALA A 62 -8.76 3.68 4.58
C ALA A 62 -9.88 3.76 5.62
N GLU A 63 -9.53 4.01 6.90
CA GLU A 63 -10.48 4.15 7.99
C GLU A 63 -11.39 5.37 7.80
N GLN A 64 -10.80 6.51 7.41
CA GLN A 64 -11.58 7.72 7.09
C GLN A 64 -12.57 7.46 5.96
N HIS A 65 -12.14 6.86 4.86
CA HIS A 65 -12.99 6.56 3.70
C HIS A 65 -14.12 5.59 4.07
N ALA A 66 -13.82 4.54 4.84
CA ALA A 66 -14.83 3.60 5.35
C ALA A 66 -15.88 4.32 6.22
N ALA A 67 -15.47 5.29 7.05
CA ALA A 67 -16.37 6.10 7.85
C ALA A 67 -17.23 7.04 7.00
N GLU A 68 -16.68 7.63 5.93
CA GLU A 68 -17.40 8.48 4.97
C GLU A 68 -18.47 7.71 4.18
N LEU A 69 -18.15 6.47 3.77
CA LEU A 69 -19.13 5.58 3.11
C LEU A 69 -20.27 5.19 4.06
N GLY A 70 -19.99 5.05 5.35
CA GLY A 70 -20.97 4.65 6.37
C GLY A 70 -21.38 3.17 6.25
N GLY A 71 -21.95 2.61 7.32
CA GLY A 71 -22.39 1.21 7.34
C GLY A 71 -21.24 0.20 7.29
N ILE A 72 -20.03 0.58 7.68
CA ILE A 72 -18.83 -0.26 7.74
C ILE A 72 -18.28 -0.22 9.16
N ASP A 73 -18.05 -1.41 9.73
CA ASP A 73 -17.24 -1.61 10.92
C ASP A 73 -15.84 -1.94 10.45
N PHE A 74 -14.97 -0.94 10.43
CA PHE A 74 -13.58 -1.06 9.99
C PHE A 74 -12.72 -1.71 11.07
N ILE A 75 -11.96 -2.75 10.70
CA ILE A 75 -11.12 -3.54 11.62
C ILE A 75 -9.66 -3.42 11.18
N PRO A 76 -8.88 -2.50 11.78
CA PRO A 76 -7.47 -2.35 11.47
C PRO A 76 -6.65 -3.51 12.04
N LEU A 77 -5.75 -4.08 11.24
CA LEU A 77 -4.86 -5.17 11.62
C LEU A 77 -3.40 -4.77 11.39
N ASP A 78 -2.65 -4.65 12.48
CA ASP A 78 -1.21 -4.40 12.47
C ASP A 78 -0.46 -5.73 12.46
N GLY A 79 0.23 -6.03 11.37
CA GLY A 79 1.00 -7.26 11.17
C GLY A 79 2.33 -7.33 11.92
N GLN A 80 2.63 -6.37 12.80
CA GLN A 80 3.86 -6.38 13.59
C GLN A 80 3.84 -7.42 14.70
N GLN A 81 4.98 -8.04 14.92
CA GLN A 81 5.29 -8.82 16.10
C GLN A 81 6.67 -8.42 16.63
N ASN A 82 6.75 -8.05 17.91
CA ASN A 82 7.99 -7.59 18.54
C ASN A 82 8.65 -6.39 17.82
N GLY A 83 7.84 -5.48 17.26
CA GLY A 83 8.32 -4.26 16.59
C GLY A 83 8.78 -4.46 15.14
N ALA A 84 8.58 -5.64 14.58
CA ALA A 84 8.93 -5.93 13.17
C ALA A 84 7.75 -6.58 12.42
N PRO A 85 7.64 -6.40 11.10
CA PRO A 85 6.66 -7.08 10.26
C PRO A 85 6.75 -8.60 10.39
N SER A 86 5.61 -9.29 10.45
CA SER A 86 5.57 -10.74 10.68
C SER A 86 4.47 -11.43 9.89
N SER A 87 4.85 -12.27 8.94
CA SER A 87 3.90 -13.13 8.21
C SER A 87 3.15 -14.08 9.15
N THR A 88 3.81 -14.56 10.23
CA THR A 88 3.15 -15.38 11.25
C THR A 88 2.06 -14.62 11.99
N LYS A 89 2.29 -13.35 12.32
CA LYS A 89 1.27 -12.49 12.95
C LYS A 89 0.10 -12.25 12.02
N GLN A 90 0.36 -11.86 10.77
CA GLN A 90 -0.73 -11.69 9.79
C GLN A 90 -1.51 -13.00 9.58
N THR A 91 -0.85 -14.16 9.49
CA THR A 91 -1.54 -15.46 9.41
C THR A 91 -2.49 -15.67 10.59
N ALA A 92 -2.02 -15.45 11.82
CA ALA A 92 -2.84 -15.61 13.01
C ALA A 92 -4.04 -14.62 13.05
N ASP A 93 -3.83 -13.38 12.57
CA ASP A 93 -4.89 -12.40 12.44
C ASP A 93 -5.96 -12.84 11.43
N LEU A 94 -5.55 -13.37 10.27
CA LEU A 94 -6.49 -13.88 9.27
C LEU A 94 -7.31 -15.06 9.80
N GLU A 95 -6.70 -15.99 10.54
CA GLU A 95 -7.41 -17.10 11.21
C GLU A 95 -8.47 -16.56 12.20
N ALA A 96 -8.11 -15.52 12.97
CA ALA A 96 -9.04 -14.88 13.89
C ALA A 96 -10.19 -14.18 13.15
N MET A 97 -9.92 -13.52 12.02
CA MET A 97 -10.95 -12.86 11.20
C MET A 97 -11.90 -13.86 10.54
N ILE A 98 -11.41 -15.02 10.09
CA ILE A 98 -12.26 -16.11 9.61
C ILE A 98 -13.20 -16.58 10.74
N ALA A 99 -12.66 -16.80 11.95
CA ALA A 99 -13.45 -17.23 13.09
C ALA A 99 -14.49 -16.19 13.54
N GLN A 100 -14.18 -14.90 13.41
CA GLN A 100 -15.11 -13.79 13.68
C GLN A 100 -16.22 -13.71 12.62
N GLY A 101 -15.96 -14.14 11.38
CA GLY A 101 -16.89 -14.12 10.27
C GLY A 101 -17.07 -12.73 9.67
N ILE A 102 -15.95 -12.06 9.38
CA ILE A 102 -15.93 -10.77 8.67
C ILE A 102 -16.57 -10.90 7.28
N ASP A 103 -17.04 -9.78 6.72
CA ASP A 103 -17.67 -9.76 5.40
C ASP A 103 -16.66 -9.60 4.27
N GLY A 104 -15.50 -8.98 4.52
CA GLY A 104 -14.44 -8.79 3.52
C GLY A 104 -13.09 -8.44 4.11
N LEU A 105 -12.04 -8.64 3.31
CA LEU A 105 -10.65 -8.36 3.67
C LEU A 105 -9.96 -7.52 2.61
N VAL A 106 -9.33 -6.42 3.04
CA VAL A 106 -8.28 -5.73 2.28
C VAL A 106 -6.94 -6.04 2.94
N ILE A 107 -5.93 -6.42 2.16
CA ILE A 107 -4.64 -6.83 2.73
C ILE A 107 -3.45 -6.40 1.86
N SER A 108 -2.42 -5.82 2.52
CA SER A 108 -1.06 -5.74 2.01
C SER A 108 -0.24 -6.85 2.69
N PRO A 109 0.13 -7.94 2.00
CA PRO A 109 0.84 -9.05 2.63
C PRO A 109 2.28 -8.69 2.94
N ASN A 110 2.79 -9.12 4.10
CA ASN A 110 4.19 -8.90 4.46
C ASN A 110 5.16 -9.59 3.49
N ASP A 111 4.82 -10.81 3.08
CA ASP A 111 5.57 -11.61 2.11
C ASP A 111 4.58 -12.30 1.17
N VAL A 112 4.78 -12.16 -0.13
CA VAL A 112 3.82 -12.57 -1.16
C VAL A 112 3.62 -14.09 -1.22
N ALA A 113 4.65 -14.87 -0.92
CA ALA A 113 4.59 -16.33 -0.93
C ALA A 113 4.17 -16.90 0.44
N ALA A 114 4.68 -16.34 1.52
CA ALA A 114 4.41 -16.83 2.86
C ALA A 114 2.95 -16.63 3.28
N LEU A 115 2.30 -15.55 2.82
CA LEU A 115 0.89 -15.26 3.14
C LEU A 115 -0.12 -15.94 2.19
N ALA A 116 0.32 -16.45 1.04
CA ALA A 116 -0.57 -17.07 0.05
C ALA A 116 -1.50 -18.15 0.65
N PRO A 117 -1.02 -19.12 1.48
CA PRO A 117 -1.89 -20.12 2.08
C PRO A 117 -2.93 -19.55 3.06
N ALA A 118 -2.57 -18.54 3.84
CA ALA A 118 -3.49 -17.90 4.78
C ALA A 118 -4.57 -17.09 4.05
N ILE A 119 -4.20 -16.34 3.00
CA ILE A 119 -5.14 -15.61 2.15
C ILE A 119 -6.08 -16.59 1.43
N GLN A 120 -5.56 -17.71 0.91
CA GLN A 120 -6.39 -18.75 0.32
C GLN A 120 -7.42 -19.31 1.31
N SER A 121 -7.03 -19.48 2.59
CA SER A 121 -7.97 -19.93 3.64
C SER A 121 -9.11 -18.94 3.89
N VAL A 122 -8.85 -17.63 3.78
CA VAL A 122 -9.89 -16.58 3.85
C VAL A 122 -10.88 -16.73 2.69
N ILE A 123 -10.35 -16.90 1.48
CA ILE A 123 -11.17 -17.10 0.27
C ILE A 123 -12.00 -18.39 0.36
N ASP A 124 -11.40 -19.49 0.83
CA ASP A 124 -12.08 -20.78 1.01
C ASP A 124 -13.21 -20.69 2.05
N ALA A 125 -13.10 -19.78 3.02
CA ALA A 125 -14.17 -19.45 3.95
C ALA A 125 -15.32 -18.63 3.32
N GLY A 126 -15.18 -18.23 2.05
CA GLY A 126 -16.17 -17.45 1.29
C GLY A 126 -16.09 -15.94 1.53
N ILE A 127 -14.99 -15.45 2.07
CA ILE A 127 -14.72 -14.04 2.33
C ILE A 127 -13.97 -13.46 1.12
N PRO A 128 -14.48 -12.44 0.43
CA PRO A 128 -13.77 -11.77 -0.66
C PRO A 128 -12.55 -11.02 -0.15
N VAL A 129 -11.47 -11.09 -0.94
CA VAL A 129 -10.18 -10.47 -0.60
C VAL A 129 -9.75 -9.54 -1.72
N VAL A 130 -9.37 -8.32 -1.37
CA VAL A 130 -8.67 -7.37 -2.24
C VAL A 130 -7.26 -7.18 -1.69
N THR A 131 -6.23 -7.33 -2.53
CA THR A 131 -4.87 -6.97 -2.13
C THR A 131 -4.60 -5.50 -2.45
N VAL A 132 -3.83 -4.83 -1.59
CA VAL A 132 -3.44 -3.42 -1.75
C VAL A 132 -1.93 -3.26 -1.58
N ASP A 133 -1.31 -2.37 -2.35
CA ASP A 133 0.14 -2.10 -2.37
C ASP A 133 0.97 -3.34 -2.75
N ARG A 134 0.98 -4.37 -1.91
CA ARG A 134 1.65 -5.64 -2.18
C ARG A 134 0.67 -6.67 -2.70
N ASN A 135 1.01 -7.31 -3.82
CA ASN A 135 0.20 -8.40 -4.36
C ASN A 135 0.53 -9.72 -3.65
N VAL A 136 -0.18 -10.78 -3.98
CA VAL A 136 0.06 -12.16 -3.56
C VAL A 136 0.19 -13.05 -4.80
N THR A 137 1.06 -14.06 -4.74
CA THR A 137 1.24 -15.01 -5.86
C THR A 137 0.37 -16.25 -5.68
N ASP A 138 -0.06 -16.83 -6.80
CA ASP A 138 -0.78 -18.12 -6.87
C ASP A 138 -2.10 -18.18 -6.08
N VAL A 139 -2.72 -17.03 -5.80
CA VAL A 139 -4.01 -16.91 -5.12
C VAL A 139 -4.94 -16.04 -5.96
N ASN A 140 -6.17 -16.51 -6.19
CA ASN A 140 -7.15 -15.77 -6.98
C ASN A 140 -8.00 -14.86 -6.09
N THR A 141 -7.47 -13.66 -5.78
CA THR A 141 -8.18 -12.62 -5.02
C THR A 141 -9.27 -11.97 -5.88
N LEU A 142 -10.14 -11.16 -5.28
CA LEU A 142 -11.17 -10.39 -5.99
C LEU A 142 -10.54 -9.34 -6.91
N ALA A 143 -9.52 -8.64 -6.39
CA ALA A 143 -8.75 -7.63 -7.10
C ALA A 143 -7.41 -7.37 -6.43
N HIS A 144 -6.53 -6.68 -7.15
CA HIS A 144 -5.33 -6.02 -6.64
C HIS A 144 -5.37 -4.53 -7.00
N VAL A 145 -5.01 -3.67 -6.02
CA VAL A 145 -4.81 -2.24 -6.23
C VAL A 145 -3.42 -1.86 -5.73
N GLY A 146 -2.57 -1.34 -6.61
CA GLY A 146 -1.21 -0.96 -6.25
C GLY A 146 -0.70 0.20 -7.10
N ALA A 147 0.59 0.53 -6.97
CA ALA A 147 1.28 1.41 -7.90
C ALA A 147 2.05 0.60 -8.94
N ASP A 148 2.30 1.18 -10.12
CA ASP A 148 3.25 0.61 -11.09
C ASP A 148 4.69 0.79 -10.56
N ASN A 149 5.10 -0.14 -9.69
CA ASN A 149 6.41 -0.08 -9.03
C ASN A 149 7.57 -0.27 -10.02
N VAL A 150 7.37 -0.99 -11.14
CA VAL A 150 8.38 -1.10 -12.20
C VAL A 150 8.60 0.27 -12.85
N GLU A 151 7.53 0.98 -13.18
CA GLU A 151 7.64 2.36 -13.70
C GLU A 151 8.23 3.31 -12.65
N GLY A 152 7.88 3.14 -11.37
CA GLY A 152 8.49 3.88 -10.27
C GLY A 152 10.02 3.73 -10.21
N GLY A 153 10.52 2.49 -10.34
CA GLY A 153 11.96 2.22 -10.43
C GLY A 153 12.60 2.82 -11.69
N ARG A 154 11.89 2.78 -12.83
CA ARG A 154 12.34 3.45 -14.05
C ARG A 154 12.42 4.97 -13.89
N LEU A 155 11.48 5.59 -13.14
CA LEU A 155 11.54 7.02 -12.81
C LEU A 155 12.79 7.34 -12.02
N GLN A 156 13.14 6.56 -10.99
CA GLN A 156 14.38 6.73 -10.24
C GLN A 156 15.62 6.59 -11.16
N GLY A 157 15.66 5.56 -12.01
CA GLY A 157 16.76 5.33 -12.92
C GLY A 157 16.96 6.46 -13.94
N ARG A 158 15.88 6.95 -14.54
CA ARG A 158 15.94 8.09 -15.48
C ARG A 158 16.44 9.37 -14.81
N TYR A 159 15.97 9.63 -13.59
CA TYR A 159 16.40 10.79 -12.83
C TYR A 159 17.89 10.70 -12.42
N LEU A 160 18.37 9.50 -12.04
CA LEU A 160 19.80 9.29 -11.80
C LEU A 160 20.65 9.67 -13.03
N ILE A 161 20.26 9.25 -14.23
CA ILE A 161 20.97 9.59 -15.48
C ILE A 161 20.92 11.10 -15.73
N GLU A 162 19.79 11.75 -15.45
CA GLU A 162 19.63 13.20 -15.63
C GLU A 162 20.55 14.00 -14.72
N ILE A 163 20.64 13.64 -13.43
CA ILE A 163 21.44 14.38 -12.44
C ILE A 163 22.93 13.99 -12.44
N LEU A 164 23.30 12.91 -13.12
CA LEU A 164 24.68 12.43 -13.27
C LEU A 164 25.11 12.43 -14.75
N PRO A 165 25.17 13.59 -15.41
CA PRO A 165 25.47 13.69 -16.86
C PRO A 165 26.86 13.16 -17.22
N ASP A 166 27.82 13.23 -16.28
CA ASP A 166 29.18 12.68 -16.44
C ASP A 166 29.28 11.21 -16.00
N GLY A 167 28.16 10.60 -15.60
CA GLY A 167 28.09 9.25 -15.04
C GLY A 167 28.55 9.16 -13.59
N GLY A 168 28.71 7.94 -13.09
CA GLY A 168 29.24 7.68 -11.75
C GLY A 168 28.74 6.38 -11.14
N ASP A 169 29.37 6.02 -10.03
CA ASP A 169 29.03 4.86 -9.23
C ASP A 169 27.90 5.21 -8.27
N VAL A 170 26.84 4.39 -8.24
CA VAL A 170 25.62 4.60 -7.45
C VAL A 170 25.46 3.43 -6.47
N TYR A 171 24.98 3.74 -5.27
CA TYR A 171 24.51 2.71 -4.32
C TYR A 171 23.00 2.60 -4.37
N GLU A 172 22.52 1.37 -4.41
CA GLU A 172 21.12 1.03 -4.28
C GLU A 172 20.85 0.35 -2.91
N LEU A 173 19.89 0.90 -2.15
CA LEU A 173 19.35 0.27 -0.97
C LEU A 173 17.97 -0.29 -1.32
N GLN A 174 17.89 -1.62 -1.40
CA GLN A 174 16.67 -2.34 -1.75
C GLN A 174 15.71 -2.45 -0.55
N GLY A 175 14.44 -2.66 -0.85
CA GLY A 175 13.40 -2.90 0.14
C GLY A 175 13.44 -4.32 0.72
N GLN A 176 12.34 -4.70 1.38
CA GLN A 176 12.20 -6.00 2.04
C GLN A 176 12.14 -7.13 0.99
N PRO A 177 12.98 -8.16 1.10
CA PRO A 177 12.87 -9.37 0.28
C PRO A 177 11.49 -10.03 0.43
N GLY A 178 10.91 -10.49 -0.68
CA GLY A 178 9.58 -11.09 -0.69
C GLY A 178 8.42 -10.08 -0.75
N ALA A 179 8.70 -8.77 -0.78
CA ALA A 179 7.70 -7.76 -1.05
C ALA A 179 7.71 -7.36 -2.54
N THR A 180 6.56 -7.41 -3.22
CA THR A 180 6.46 -7.06 -4.66
C THR A 180 7.01 -5.68 -4.98
N PRO A 181 6.74 -4.59 -4.20
CA PRO A 181 7.31 -3.29 -4.49
C PRO A 181 8.84 -3.27 -4.49
N ALA A 182 9.50 -4.06 -3.62
CA ALA A 182 10.96 -4.13 -3.59
C ALA A 182 11.52 -4.77 -4.86
N ILE A 183 10.89 -5.87 -5.31
CA ILE A 183 11.27 -6.60 -6.51
C ILE A 183 11.08 -5.73 -7.75
N ASP A 184 9.93 -5.08 -7.86
CA ASP A 184 9.52 -4.33 -9.03
C ASP A 184 10.30 -3.01 -9.18
N ARG A 185 10.54 -2.28 -8.08
CA ARG A 185 11.36 -1.05 -8.08
C ARG A 185 12.80 -1.35 -8.52
N HIS A 186 13.39 -2.43 -7.96
CA HIS A 186 14.71 -2.89 -8.39
C HIS A 186 14.75 -3.25 -9.89
N ALA A 187 13.77 -4.02 -10.38
CA ALA A 187 13.71 -4.42 -11.78
C ALA A 187 13.59 -3.21 -12.72
N GLY A 188 12.75 -2.22 -12.38
CA GLY A 188 12.59 -1.00 -13.16
C GLY A 188 13.84 -0.12 -13.16
N LEU A 189 14.51 0.01 -12.03
CA LEU A 189 15.79 0.71 -11.91
C LEU A 189 16.88 0.03 -12.75
N ASP A 190 17.03 -1.29 -12.58
CA ASP A 190 18.06 -2.08 -13.29
C ASP A 190 17.85 -2.02 -14.81
N GLU A 191 16.62 -2.09 -15.31
CA GLU A 191 16.30 -1.94 -16.73
C GLU A 191 16.83 -0.65 -17.33
N VAL A 192 16.68 0.47 -16.63
CA VAL A 192 17.14 1.79 -17.10
C VAL A 192 18.66 1.91 -17.01
N ILE A 193 19.25 1.45 -15.90
CA ILE A 193 20.69 1.54 -15.69
C ILE A 193 21.45 0.60 -16.62
N ALA A 194 20.94 -0.60 -16.86
CA ALA A 194 21.57 -1.57 -17.79
C ALA A 194 21.54 -1.11 -19.27
N ALA A 195 20.68 -0.16 -19.63
CA ALA A 195 20.58 0.36 -21.00
C ALA A 195 21.69 1.38 -21.38
N GLN A 196 22.55 1.75 -20.44
CA GLN A 196 23.64 2.72 -20.66
C GLN A 196 24.88 2.36 -19.82
N ASP A 197 26.05 2.98 -20.09
CA ASP A 197 27.34 2.63 -19.49
C ASP A 197 27.87 3.67 -18.48
N ALA A 198 27.30 4.87 -18.44
CA ALA A 198 27.86 5.99 -17.70
C ALA A 198 27.58 5.89 -16.19
N VAL A 199 26.34 5.52 -15.80
CA VAL A 199 25.92 5.32 -14.40
C VAL A 199 25.95 3.83 -14.09
N LYS A 200 26.51 3.44 -12.94
CA LYS A 200 26.63 2.02 -12.54
C LYS A 200 26.21 1.82 -11.11
N ILE A 201 25.38 0.82 -10.85
CA ILE A 201 25.11 0.34 -9.51
C ILE A 201 26.27 -0.54 -9.06
N VAL A 202 27.07 -0.08 -8.11
CA VAL A 202 28.25 -0.79 -7.58
C VAL A 202 27.99 -1.43 -6.22
N VAL A 203 26.97 -0.99 -5.52
CA VAL A 203 26.41 -1.59 -4.29
C VAL A 203 24.92 -1.71 -4.47
N SER A 204 24.39 -2.93 -4.24
CA SER A 204 22.96 -3.20 -4.22
C SER A 204 22.69 -4.15 -3.05
N GLN A 205 22.07 -3.63 -1.97
CA GLN A 205 21.83 -4.37 -0.74
C GLN A 205 20.47 -4.02 -0.14
N THR A 206 19.83 -5.01 0.48
CA THR A 206 18.56 -4.76 1.18
C THR A 206 18.78 -4.04 2.51
N ALA A 207 17.94 -3.04 2.77
CA ALA A 207 17.77 -2.42 4.09
C ALA A 207 16.30 -2.54 4.57
N GLU A 208 15.54 -3.46 3.94
CA GLU A 208 14.23 -3.95 4.37
C GLU A 208 13.18 -2.86 4.64
N PHE A 209 13.24 -1.75 3.90
CA PHE A 209 12.41 -0.54 4.07
C PHE A 209 12.58 0.16 5.43
N ALA A 210 13.65 -0.12 6.19
CA ALA A 210 13.85 0.36 7.55
C ALA A 210 15.01 1.35 7.65
N ARG A 211 14.78 2.49 8.33
CA ARG A 211 15.76 3.59 8.50
C ARG A 211 17.03 3.13 9.21
N ASP A 212 16.90 2.42 10.32
CA ASP A 212 18.03 1.93 11.13
C ASP A 212 18.90 0.92 10.38
N LYS A 213 18.28 0.08 9.55
CA LYS A 213 19.00 -0.84 8.67
C LYS A 213 19.72 -0.10 7.55
N ALA A 214 19.09 0.93 6.97
CA ALA A 214 19.73 1.77 5.95
C ALA A 214 20.99 2.47 6.49
N VAL A 215 20.97 2.98 7.72
CA VAL A 215 22.17 3.51 8.41
C VAL A 215 23.29 2.47 8.40
N THR A 216 23.01 1.26 8.90
CA THR A 216 24.01 0.18 9.00
C THR A 216 24.55 -0.25 7.64
N VAL A 217 23.65 -0.42 6.65
CA VAL A 217 24.02 -0.86 5.29
C VAL A 217 24.87 0.21 4.60
N PHE A 218 24.48 1.48 4.71
CA PHE A 218 25.20 2.57 4.05
C PHE A 218 26.57 2.81 4.67
N GLU A 219 26.71 2.80 6.01
CA GLU A 219 28.02 2.87 6.70
C GLU A 219 28.95 1.73 6.26
N SER A 220 28.40 0.49 6.19
CA SER A 220 29.17 -0.66 5.72
C SER A 220 29.60 -0.53 4.26
N ALA A 221 28.71 -0.03 3.40
CA ALA A 221 29.01 0.21 1.99
C ALA A 221 30.13 1.25 1.81
N LEU A 222 30.08 2.37 2.54
CA LEU A 222 31.13 3.41 2.52
C LEU A 222 32.47 2.90 3.03
N ALA A 223 32.50 1.99 3.98
CA ALA A 223 33.75 1.40 4.49
C ALA A 223 34.45 0.51 3.47
N GLY A 224 33.72 -0.10 2.56
CA GLY A 224 34.22 -1.07 1.57
C GLY A 224 34.37 -0.55 0.14
N ASN A 225 33.79 0.59 -0.17
CA ASN A 225 33.70 1.13 -1.54
C ASN A 225 33.99 2.63 -1.55
N PRO A 226 34.34 3.22 -2.72
CA PRO A 226 34.46 4.66 -2.88
C PRO A 226 33.14 5.38 -2.58
N GLU A 227 33.23 6.66 -2.24
CA GLU A 227 32.06 7.54 -2.09
C GLU A 227 31.21 7.51 -3.37
N PRO A 228 29.89 7.25 -3.27
CA PRO A 228 29.04 7.16 -4.43
C PRO A 228 28.71 8.54 -5.01
N ALA A 229 28.47 8.59 -6.33
CA ALA A 229 27.97 9.79 -7.00
C ALA A 229 26.50 10.10 -6.62
N ALA A 230 25.70 9.07 -6.25
CA ALA A 230 24.36 9.20 -5.72
C ALA A 230 23.95 7.93 -4.97
N VAL A 231 22.86 8.03 -4.18
CA VAL A 231 22.22 6.88 -3.54
C VAL A 231 20.74 6.84 -3.92
N VAL A 232 20.27 5.68 -4.35
CA VAL A 232 18.87 5.41 -4.59
C VAL A 232 18.35 4.42 -3.55
N CYS A 233 17.23 4.76 -2.92
CA CYS A 233 16.59 3.97 -1.89
C CYS A 233 15.21 3.53 -2.36
N ALA A 234 14.82 2.30 -2.04
CA ALA A 234 13.51 1.78 -2.40
C ALA A 234 12.37 2.44 -1.60
N ASN A 235 12.68 3.22 -0.54
CA ASN A 235 11.71 4.11 0.12
C ASN A 235 12.38 5.30 0.82
N ASP A 236 11.56 6.28 1.26
CA ASP A 236 12.02 7.49 1.93
C ASP A 236 12.60 7.22 3.32
N ASP A 237 12.06 6.24 4.04
CA ASP A 237 12.55 5.92 5.39
C ASP A 237 14.02 5.45 5.35
N MET A 238 14.38 4.65 4.36
CA MET A 238 15.78 4.30 4.10
C MET A 238 16.60 5.51 3.63
N ALA A 239 16.03 6.38 2.78
CA ALA A 239 16.69 7.59 2.31
C ALA A 239 17.07 8.52 3.47
N PHE A 240 16.25 8.63 4.51
CA PHE A 240 16.59 9.36 5.73
C PHE A 240 17.75 8.73 6.49
N GLY A 241 17.81 7.40 6.61
CA GLY A 241 18.96 6.73 7.21
C GLY A 241 20.26 7.01 6.47
N VAL A 242 20.22 7.04 5.13
CA VAL A 242 21.34 7.45 4.28
C VAL A 242 21.71 8.92 4.52
N ALA A 243 20.71 9.81 4.58
CA ALA A 243 20.93 11.24 4.80
C ALA A 243 21.58 11.54 6.17
N GLU A 244 21.18 10.82 7.23
CA GLU A 244 21.79 10.93 8.56
C GLU A 244 23.28 10.59 8.52
N VAL A 245 23.66 9.49 7.87
CA VAL A 245 25.07 9.08 7.74
C VAL A 245 25.84 10.04 6.85
N ALA A 246 25.26 10.44 5.72
CA ALA A 246 25.89 11.41 4.80
C ALA A 246 26.19 12.72 5.53
N GLN A 247 25.22 13.26 6.26
CA GLN A 247 25.39 14.47 7.07
C GLN A 247 26.50 14.31 8.12
N ALA A 248 26.50 13.19 8.87
CA ALA A 248 27.50 12.92 9.90
C ALA A 248 28.91 12.82 9.35
N GLN A 249 29.08 12.35 8.12
CA GLN A 249 30.38 12.22 7.44
C GLN A 249 30.73 13.42 6.54
N GLY A 250 29.86 14.42 6.46
CA GLY A 250 30.09 15.62 5.63
C GLY A 250 30.01 15.35 4.13
N LEU A 251 29.30 14.31 3.69
CA LEU A 251 29.08 13.97 2.31
C LEU A 251 27.96 14.83 1.71
N SER A 252 28.13 15.25 0.46
CA SER A 252 27.12 16.01 -0.29
C SER A 252 26.77 15.23 -1.56
N ILE A 253 25.93 14.22 -1.41
CA ILE A 253 25.53 13.30 -2.48
C ILE A 253 24.02 13.37 -2.71
N PRO A 254 23.53 13.31 -3.95
CA PRO A 254 22.10 13.19 -4.23
C PRO A 254 21.52 11.91 -3.63
N ILE A 255 20.40 12.03 -2.92
CA ILE A 255 19.67 10.90 -2.33
C ILE A 255 18.26 10.90 -2.90
N ILE A 256 17.84 9.75 -3.44
CA ILE A 256 16.55 9.57 -4.07
C ILE A 256 15.76 8.53 -3.27
N GLY A 257 14.57 8.89 -2.83
CA GLY A 257 13.65 8.03 -2.10
C GLY A 257 12.48 7.52 -2.93
N PHE A 258 11.44 7.07 -2.23
CA PHE A 258 10.15 6.61 -2.74
C PHE A 258 9.11 6.75 -1.63
N ASP A 259 7.85 7.03 -1.91
CA ASP A 259 6.67 7.18 -1.05
C ASP A 259 6.17 8.62 -0.87
N ALA A 260 6.97 9.62 -1.19
CA ALA A 260 6.65 11.04 -1.00
C ALA A 260 6.15 11.36 0.44
N LEU A 261 6.84 10.83 1.45
CA LEU A 261 6.53 11.14 2.84
C LEU A 261 6.67 12.65 3.09
N PRO A 262 5.87 13.26 4.00
CA PRO A 262 5.98 14.68 4.30
C PRO A 262 7.39 15.12 4.67
N GLU A 263 8.12 14.32 5.44
CA GLU A 263 9.52 14.56 5.79
C GLU A 263 10.41 14.60 4.53
N ALA A 264 10.18 13.72 3.55
CA ALA A 264 10.91 13.72 2.29
C ALA A 264 10.59 14.93 1.41
N LEU A 265 9.33 15.35 1.35
CA LEU A 265 8.94 16.56 0.64
C LEU A 265 9.61 17.81 1.23
N ILE A 266 9.72 17.90 2.56
CA ILE A 266 10.46 18.96 3.25
C ILE A 266 11.95 18.88 2.92
N ALA A 267 12.56 17.68 2.94
CA ALA A 267 13.95 17.46 2.64
C ALA A 267 14.30 17.79 1.18
N ILE A 268 13.40 17.56 0.23
CA ILE A 268 13.54 17.95 -1.17
C ILE A 268 13.43 19.47 -1.30
N ASN A 269 12.50 20.10 -0.58
CA ASN A 269 12.31 21.54 -0.59
C ASN A 269 13.55 22.30 -0.07
N ASP A 270 14.21 21.79 0.97
CA ASP A 270 15.43 22.38 1.53
C ASP A 270 16.73 21.92 0.83
N GLY A 271 16.65 20.89 -0.01
CA GLY A 271 17.76 20.38 -0.83
C GLY A 271 18.60 19.30 -0.15
N SER A 272 18.18 18.74 0.97
CA SER A 272 18.86 17.61 1.64
C SER A 272 18.55 16.25 1.00
N MET A 273 17.45 16.15 0.22
CA MET A 273 17.18 15.05 -0.70
C MET A 273 16.99 15.60 -2.13
N ALA A 274 17.29 14.79 -3.12
CA ALA A 274 17.17 15.17 -4.54
C ALA A 274 15.76 14.95 -5.09
N ALA A 275 15.15 13.82 -4.77
CA ALA A 275 13.81 13.44 -5.26
C ALA A 275 13.21 12.30 -4.42
N THR A 276 11.93 12.09 -4.63
CA THR A 276 11.19 10.89 -4.22
C THR A 276 10.19 10.51 -5.31
N VAL A 277 9.55 9.34 -5.21
CA VAL A 277 8.49 8.91 -6.11
C VAL A 277 7.19 8.80 -5.33
N GLU A 278 6.17 9.53 -5.78
CA GLU A 278 4.81 9.43 -5.24
C GLU A 278 4.10 8.21 -5.84
N GLN A 279 3.42 7.44 -4.98
CA GLN A 279 2.69 6.24 -5.36
C GLN A 279 1.21 6.23 -4.91
N PHE A 280 0.74 7.31 -4.32
CA PHE A 280 -0.66 7.56 -3.94
C PHE A 280 -1.26 6.50 -2.99
N PRO A 281 -0.72 6.30 -1.77
CA PRO A 281 -1.23 5.30 -0.83
C PRO A 281 -2.69 5.51 -0.42
N GLY A 282 -3.15 6.76 -0.34
CA GLY A 282 -4.55 7.10 -0.11
C GLY A 282 -5.44 6.65 -1.25
N GLY A 283 -5.04 6.96 -2.49
CA GLY A 283 -5.75 6.52 -3.68
C GLY A 283 -5.85 4.99 -3.79
N GLN A 284 -4.76 4.27 -3.46
CA GLN A 284 -4.76 2.81 -3.43
C GLN A 284 -5.76 2.26 -2.41
N SER A 285 -5.73 2.75 -1.18
CA SER A 285 -6.55 2.23 -0.08
C SER A 285 -8.04 2.52 -0.28
N THR A 286 -8.39 3.72 -0.72
CA THR A 286 -9.80 4.09 -0.97
C THR A 286 -10.38 3.26 -2.12
N GLN A 287 -9.65 3.10 -3.22
CA GLN A 287 -10.09 2.28 -4.35
C GLN A 287 -10.24 0.80 -3.99
N ALA A 288 -9.34 0.25 -3.15
CA ALA A 288 -9.45 -1.14 -2.68
C ALA A 288 -10.73 -1.35 -1.84
N ILE A 289 -11.08 -0.39 -0.98
CA ILE A 289 -12.33 -0.42 -0.20
C ILE A 289 -13.54 -0.31 -1.10
N ASP A 290 -13.54 0.62 -2.07
CA ASP A 290 -14.65 0.81 -3.00
C ASP A 290 -14.95 -0.48 -3.79
N ILE A 291 -13.91 -1.13 -4.34
CA ILE A 291 -14.05 -2.42 -5.05
C ILE A 291 -14.68 -3.47 -4.14
N LEU A 292 -14.20 -3.60 -2.91
CA LEU A 292 -14.70 -4.59 -1.96
C LEU A 292 -16.16 -4.31 -1.57
N VAL A 293 -16.50 -3.05 -1.29
CA VAL A 293 -17.86 -2.62 -0.91
C VAL A 293 -18.84 -2.79 -2.07
N ASP A 294 -18.46 -2.42 -3.28
CA ASP A 294 -19.29 -2.62 -4.48
C ASP A 294 -19.57 -4.10 -4.74
N TYR A 295 -18.57 -4.95 -4.54
CA TYR A 295 -18.77 -6.39 -4.64
C TYR A 295 -19.73 -6.92 -3.55
N LEU A 296 -19.57 -6.46 -2.30
CA LEU A 296 -20.38 -6.92 -1.17
C LEU A 296 -21.83 -6.46 -1.24
N LEU A 297 -22.09 -5.21 -1.63
CA LEU A 297 -23.42 -4.61 -1.65
C LEU A 297 -24.16 -4.80 -2.98
N ASN A 298 -23.44 -4.72 -4.10
CA ASN A 298 -24.02 -4.60 -5.45
C ASN A 298 -23.74 -5.82 -6.34
N ASP A 299 -22.99 -6.84 -5.87
CA ASP A 299 -22.49 -7.98 -6.67
C ASP A 299 -21.67 -7.55 -7.89
N VAL A 300 -21.03 -6.37 -7.82
CA VAL A 300 -20.17 -5.85 -8.90
C VAL A 300 -18.80 -6.50 -8.83
N THR A 301 -18.44 -7.27 -9.86
CA THR A 301 -17.08 -7.78 -10.02
C THR A 301 -16.27 -6.76 -10.80
N PRO A 302 -15.04 -6.41 -10.38
CA PRO A 302 -14.19 -5.48 -11.12
C PRO A 302 -13.93 -5.99 -12.54
N ALA A 303 -13.88 -5.07 -13.52
CA ALA A 303 -13.66 -5.41 -14.93
C ALA A 303 -12.24 -5.94 -15.18
N GLU A 304 -11.27 -5.39 -14.47
CA GLU A 304 -9.87 -5.82 -14.45
C GLU A 304 -9.51 -6.29 -13.04
N HIS A 305 -8.70 -7.34 -12.94
CA HIS A 305 -8.24 -7.86 -11.65
C HIS A 305 -7.24 -6.89 -11.02
N ASP A 306 -6.28 -6.41 -11.80
CA ASP A 306 -5.20 -5.55 -11.33
C ASP A 306 -5.45 -4.09 -11.74
N THR A 307 -5.35 -3.20 -10.78
CA THR A 307 -5.37 -1.75 -11.00
C THR A 307 -4.09 -1.14 -10.46
N TYR A 308 -3.34 -0.47 -11.33
CA TYR A 308 -2.09 0.18 -10.98
C TYR A 308 -2.21 1.70 -11.15
N LEU A 309 -1.97 2.44 -10.06
CA LEU A 309 -1.83 3.87 -10.10
C LEU A 309 -0.46 4.23 -10.71
N THR A 310 -0.46 5.23 -11.61
CA THR A 310 0.77 5.68 -12.25
C THR A 310 1.59 6.51 -11.26
N PRO A 311 2.80 6.08 -10.87
CA PRO A 311 3.65 6.86 -9.98
C PRO A 311 4.20 8.10 -10.68
N ILE A 312 4.57 9.11 -9.89
CA ILE A 312 5.19 10.32 -10.40
C ILE A 312 6.47 10.64 -9.63
N LEU A 313 7.49 11.08 -10.35
CA LEU A 313 8.70 11.61 -9.73
C LEU A 313 8.40 12.98 -9.10
N ILE A 314 8.76 13.15 -7.84
CA ILE A 314 8.66 14.42 -7.11
C ILE A 314 10.06 14.97 -6.90
N THR A 315 10.26 16.16 -7.43
CA THR A 315 11.46 17.00 -7.26
C THR A 315 11.05 18.34 -6.66
N LYS A 316 12.02 19.23 -6.45
CA LYS A 316 11.75 20.59 -5.96
C LYS A 316 10.79 21.38 -6.85
N ASP A 317 10.71 21.03 -8.14
CA ASP A 317 9.93 21.81 -9.13
C ASP A 317 8.42 21.47 -9.10
N ASN A 318 8.05 20.31 -8.52
CA ASN A 318 6.67 19.82 -8.56
C ASN A 318 6.15 19.27 -7.21
N LEU A 319 6.69 19.72 -6.08
CA LEU A 319 6.31 19.26 -4.73
C LEU A 319 4.80 19.22 -4.49
N SER A 320 4.06 20.20 -5.04
CA SER A 320 2.60 20.27 -4.89
C SER A 320 1.82 19.13 -5.57
N ALA A 321 2.48 18.31 -6.38
CA ALA A 321 1.86 17.16 -7.03
C ALA A 321 1.79 15.91 -6.12
N ALA A 322 2.50 15.92 -4.99
CA ALA A 322 2.45 14.83 -4.03
C ALA A 322 1.14 14.83 -3.23
N GLU A 323 0.59 13.66 -2.95
CA GLU A 323 -0.65 13.48 -2.19
C GLU A 323 -0.57 14.19 -0.82
N ARG A 324 0.59 14.17 -0.19
CA ARG A 324 0.84 14.72 1.15
C ARG A 324 1.50 16.11 1.16
N ALA A 325 1.50 16.81 0.02
CA ALA A 325 2.14 18.13 -0.10
C ALA A 325 1.60 19.18 0.89
N VAL A 326 0.28 19.16 1.14
CA VAL A 326 -0.38 20.07 2.11
C VAL A 326 0.05 19.74 3.53
N GLU A 327 0.12 18.46 3.89
CA GLU A 327 0.60 18.00 5.20
C GLU A 327 2.05 18.42 5.45
N ALA A 328 2.90 18.35 4.42
CA ALA A 328 4.30 18.78 4.46
C ALA A 328 4.46 20.33 4.49
N GLY A 329 3.40 21.09 4.22
CA GLY A 329 3.48 22.53 4.11
C GLY A 329 4.24 23.06 2.89
N VAL A 330 4.41 22.21 1.86
CA VAL A 330 5.11 22.54 0.60
C VAL A 330 4.15 22.69 -0.59
N GLY A 331 2.88 22.34 -0.42
CA GLY A 331 1.82 22.65 -1.37
C GLY A 331 1.51 24.14 -1.29
N GLY A 332 1.75 24.91 -2.35
CA GLY A 332 1.20 26.27 -2.46
C GLY A 332 -0.32 26.21 -2.30
N ASP A 333 -0.98 27.34 -1.90
CA ASP A 333 -2.42 27.46 -1.59
C ASP A 333 -3.33 26.62 -2.54
N ALA A 334 -3.40 25.32 -2.30
CA ALA A 334 -4.39 24.46 -2.92
C ALA A 334 -5.68 24.66 -2.14
N THR A 335 -6.53 25.56 -2.63
CA THR A 335 -7.95 25.58 -2.25
C THR A 335 -8.47 24.17 -2.46
N PRO A 336 -9.02 23.48 -1.43
CA PRO A 336 -9.57 22.16 -1.63
C PRO A 336 -10.60 22.20 -2.75
N ALA A 337 -10.46 21.33 -3.73
CA ALA A 337 -11.49 21.15 -4.76
C ALA A 337 -12.78 20.71 -4.04
N ALA A 338 -13.81 21.51 -4.20
CA ALA A 338 -15.15 21.33 -3.62
C ALA A 338 -15.88 20.16 -4.28
#